data_74a66c37428a22b0951e96618e14f22b
#
_entry.id   74a66c37428a22b0951e96618e14f22b
#
_cell.length_a   1.000
_cell.length_b   1.000
_cell.length_c   1.000
_cell.angle_alpha   90.00
_cell.angle_beta   90.00
_cell.angle_gamma   90.00
#
_symmetry.space_group_name_H-M   'P 1'
#
loop_
_entity.id
_entity.type
_entity.pdbx_description
1 polymer ?
#
loop_
_entity_poly.entity_id
_entity_poly.type
_entity_poly.pdbx_seq_one_letter_code
_entity_poly.pdbx_strand_id
1 'polypeptide(L)'
;MNYADTARVKSVLKNCWFTPVETVEEADIVIFDTCSVRQKSEDKVTGKLKEIPLDKKVWITGCMIQHNMRNQKIMTGKKLPENLKTGNFWGVVLTKEPRIVGLTSEEVKNLKKSDKGELVGINHSFNPLFHNLSQKWKNIELFFRIDDTGFLPLMLQKLGYEVRYDRELTNEYSTIVPEGINSSMNAHNKTAYIPISTGCNQFCAYCIVPFARGLERWFPVEQIVKEAKIHLANGVKEIVLLGQIVNKHPDFLTIVKEVLKLEGLEWLRYTSPYPTYYSDELLALHETEPKLCPHIHIPFQSGSNAVLKKMFRGYSAEQCYTFIDKIRSLKRPISITTDIILWFPWETEEDFQETLKLTEYARFDMIYMWIYSNRPGTFADRKYPDEIPYKVKHQRRSQLNDLLYRISDENNQLEVWAERTMIVNEIAENWDIFGYTDNMKQIILKSSPKTANLEIWMLLPVRITKWMVFKLEGEPLL
;
A
#
# COMPACT_ATOMS: atom_id res chain seq x y z
N MET A 1 2.57 -0.19 -0.62
CA MET A 1 3.46 0.55 0.32
C MET A 1 3.78 -0.25 1.58
N ASN A 2 2.84 -0.71 2.39
CA ASN A 2 3.17 -1.46 3.62
C ASN A 2 3.99 -2.73 3.36
N TYR A 3 3.71 -3.49 2.29
CA TYR A 3 4.57 -4.64 1.94
C TYR A 3 6.04 -4.25 1.71
N ALA A 4 6.28 -3.13 1.03
CA ALA A 4 7.62 -2.61 0.81
C ALA A 4 8.25 -2.09 2.12
N ASP A 5 7.47 -1.44 2.97
CA ASP A 5 7.92 -0.98 4.29
C ASP A 5 8.32 -2.17 5.18
N THR A 6 7.50 -3.21 5.22
CA THR A 6 7.79 -4.47 5.95
C THR A 6 9.04 -5.16 5.39
N ALA A 7 9.21 -5.23 4.05
CA ALA A 7 10.39 -5.80 3.44
C ALA A 7 11.66 -5.06 3.85
N ARG A 8 11.62 -3.71 3.89
CA ARG A 8 12.71 -2.88 4.36
C ARG A 8 13.07 -3.12 5.83
N VAL A 9 12.06 -3.18 6.71
CA VAL A 9 12.28 -3.51 8.14
C VAL A 9 12.94 -4.88 8.28
N LYS A 10 12.44 -5.89 7.57
CA LYS A 10 13.02 -7.24 7.55
C LYS A 10 14.48 -7.22 7.09
N SER A 11 14.80 -6.48 6.01
CA SER A 11 16.15 -6.36 5.48
C SER A 11 17.11 -5.80 6.52
N VAL A 12 16.72 -4.69 7.18
CA VAL A 12 17.54 -4.07 8.23
C VAL A 12 17.75 -5.01 9.41
N LEU A 13 16.70 -5.69 9.87
CA LEU A 13 16.79 -6.62 11.00
C LEU A 13 17.66 -7.84 10.70
N LYS A 14 17.59 -8.39 9.48
CA LYS A 14 18.49 -9.47 9.05
C LYS A 14 19.96 -9.04 9.09
N ASN A 15 20.24 -7.80 8.63
CA ASN A 15 21.60 -7.24 8.74
C ASN A 15 22.04 -7.03 10.19
N CYS A 16 21.11 -7.00 11.14
CA CYS A 16 21.35 -6.95 12.57
C CYS A 16 21.37 -8.34 13.24
N TRP A 17 21.40 -9.42 12.45
CA TRP A 17 21.40 -10.83 12.89
C TRP A 17 20.09 -11.33 13.51
N PHE A 18 18.98 -10.68 13.24
CA PHE A 18 17.67 -11.23 13.57
C PHE A 18 17.23 -12.22 12.49
N THR A 19 16.70 -13.35 12.92
CA THR A 19 16.18 -14.40 12.04
C THR A 19 14.66 -14.29 11.99
N PRO A 20 14.04 -14.10 10.79
CA PRO A 20 12.60 -14.15 10.66
C PRO A 20 12.11 -15.59 10.85
N VAL A 21 10.99 -15.73 11.54
CA VAL A 21 10.27 -16.98 11.77
C VAL A 21 8.85 -16.90 11.22
N GLU A 22 8.19 -18.04 11.05
CA GLU A 22 6.89 -18.12 10.37
C GLU A 22 5.71 -17.89 11.32
N THR A 23 5.85 -18.29 12.57
CA THR A 23 4.75 -18.27 13.55
C THR A 23 5.04 -17.35 14.74
N VAL A 24 3.98 -16.92 15.43
CA VAL A 24 4.10 -16.10 16.65
C VAL A 24 4.70 -16.90 17.80
N GLU A 25 4.43 -18.19 17.84
CA GLU A 25 4.92 -19.13 18.85
C GLU A 25 6.44 -19.21 18.84
N GLU A 26 7.05 -19.26 17.65
CA GLU A 26 8.50 -19.33 17.44
C GLU A 26 9.19 -17.96 17.64
N ALA A 27 8.44 -16.87 17.59
CA ALA A 27 9.00 -15.53 17.62
C ALA A 27 9.35 -15.08 19.05
N ASP A 28 10.50 -14.46 19.25
CA ASP A 28 10.80 -13.66 20.46
C ASP A 28 10.22 -12.26 20.37
N ILE A 29 10.12 -11.72 19.16
CA ILE A 29 9.69 -10.36 18.86
C ILE A 29 8.65 -10.38 17.75
N VAL A 30 7.50 -9.75 17.98
CA VAL A 30 6.44 -9.58 16.98
C VAL A 30 6.40 -8.13 16.54
N ILE A 31 6.46 -7.88 15.23
CA ILE A 31 6.48 -6.53 14.67
C ILE A 31 5.17 -6.25 13.91
N PHE A 32 4.48 -5.18 14.31
CA PHE A 32 3.30 -4.69 13.61
C PHE A 32 3.66 -3.52 12.69
N ASP A 33 3.56 -3.73 11.39
CA ASP A 33 3.54 -2.64 10.41
C ASP A 33 2.09 -2.18 10.20
N THR A 34 1.79 -0.95 10.58
CA THR A 34 0.43 -0.45 10.75
C THR A 34 0.00 0.46 9.62
N CYS A 35 -1.29 0.42 9.28
CA CYS A 35 -1.93 1.32 8.32
C CYS A 35 -2.79 2.35 9.06
N SER A 36 -2.76 3.61 8.61
CA SER A 36 -3.55 4.73 9.16
C SER A 36 -4.61 5.25 8.20
N VAL A 37 -4.74 4.66 7.03
CA VAL A 37 -5.68 5.12 5.99
C VAL A 37 -7.13 4.98 6.45
N ARG A 38 -7.44 3.98 7.26
CA ARG A 38 -8.79 3.69 7.76
C ARG A 38 -8.79 3.41 9.26
N GLN A 39 -9.83 3.83 9.96
CA GLN A 39 -10.01 3.53 11.38
C GLN A 39 -9.99 2.02 11.64
N LYS A 40 -10.74 1.23 10.86
CA LYS A 40 -10.74 -0.24 10.98
C LYS A 40 -9.36 -0.88 10.92
N SER A 41 -8.38 -0.27 10.25
CA SER A 41 -7.01 -0.79 10.21
C SER A 41 -6.29 -0.58 11.53
N GLU A 42 -6.52 0.54 12.20
CA GLU A 42 -6.00 0.80 13.55
C GLU A 42 -6.70 -0.08 14.60
N ASP A 43 -8.03 -0.27 14.46
CA ASP A 43 -8.81 -1.14 15.35
C ASP A 43 -8.34 -2.62 15.25
N LYS A 44 -7.98 -3.08 14.05
CA LYS A 44 -7.39 -4.43 13.85
C LYS A 44 -6.08 -4.61 14.60
N VAL A 45 -5.23 -3.59 14.70
CA VAL A 45 -3.98 -3.65 15.46
C VAL A 45 -4.28 -3.94 16.92
N THR A 46 -5.25 -3.22 17.51
CA THR A 46 -5.63 -3.44 18.91
C THR A 46 -6.30 -4.79 19.14
N GLY A 47 -7.00 -5.32 18.14
CA GLY A 47 -7.54 -6.68 18.15
C GLY A 47 -6.43 -7.73 18.20
N LYS A 48 -5.49 -7.63 17.26
CA LYS A 48 -4.36 -8.57 17.14
C LYS A 48 -3.39 -8.53 18.33
N LEU A 49 -3.18 -7.35 18.93
CA LEU A 49 -2.36 -7.23 20.14
C LEU A 49 -2.87 -8.08 21.32
N LYS A 50 -4.17 -8.37 21.38
CA LYS A 50 -4.75 -9.24 22.41
C LYS A 50 -4.37 -10.71 22.22
N GLU A 51 -4.06 -11.10 20.98
CA GLU A 51 -3.71 -12.48 20.63
C GLU A 51 -2.23 -12.78 20.87
N ILE A 52 -1.39 -11.75 21.08
CA ILE A 52 0.05 -11.93 21.32
C ILE A 52 0.33 -12.27 22.78
N PRO A 53 1.01 -13.39 23.06
CA PRO A 53 1.41 -13.77 24.41
C PRO A 53 2.26 -12.71 25.09
N LEU A 54 2.13 -12.54 26.40
CA LEU A 54 2.80 -11.49 27.17
C LEU A 54 4.31 -11.69 27.32
N ASP A 55 4.81 -12.89 27.11
CA ASP A 55 6.23 -13.24 27.07
C ASP A 55 6.91 -12.79 25.78
N LYS A 56 6.15 -12.55 24.70
CA LYS A 56 6.67 -12.05 23.43
C LYS A 56 6.80 -10.54 23.48
N LYS A 57 7.92 -10.01 22.98
CA LYS A 57 8.13 -8.57 22.82
C LYS A 57 7.38 -8.07 21.59
N VAL A 58 6.83 -6.87 21.67
CA VAL A 58 6.07 -6.27 20.56
C VAL A 58 6.70 -4.95 20.14
N TRP A 59 6.95 -4.81 18.85
CA TRP A 59 7.37 -3.55 18.23
C TRP A 59 6.29 -3.08 17.26
N ILE A 60 6.03 -1.77 17.21
CA ILE A 60 4.97 -1.20 16.36
C ILE A 60 5.54 -0.08 15.49
N THR A 61 5.30 -0.17 14.19
CA THR A 61 5.72 0.81 13.20
C THR A 61 4.60 1.10 12.18
N GLY A 62 4.93 1.80 11.11
CA GLY A 62 4.02 2.08 10.01
C GLY A 62 3.29 3.41 10.09
N CYS A 63 2.28 3.59 9.23
CA CYS A 63 1.59 4.86 9.05
C CYS A 63 0.89 5.37 10.33
N MET A 64 0.35 4.47 11.18
CA MET A 64 -0.31 4.86 12.43
C MET A 64 0.69 5.54 13.38
N ILE A 65 1.87 4.94 13.54
CA ILE A 65 2.91 5.49 14.40
C ILE A 65 3.44 6.79 13.82
N GLN A 66 3.74 6.81 12.53
CA GLN A 66 4.30 7.95 11.84
C GLN A 66 3.34 9.17 11.83
N HIS A 67 2.04 8.94 11.62
CA HIS A 67 1.00 9.97 11.69
C HIS A 67 0.93 10.58 13.10
N ASN A 68 0.83 9.73 14.12
CA ASN A 68 0.73 10.20 15.50
C ASN A 68 1.99 10.95 15.95
N MET A 69 3.15 10.55 15.46
CA MET A 69 4.41 11.25 15.73
C MET A 69 4.51 12.62 15.04
N ARG A 70 4.04 12.76 13.81
CA ARG A 70 4.08 14.05 13.07
C ARG A 70 3.04 15.05 13.55
N ASN A 71 1.87 14.59 13.97
CA ASN A 71 0.74 15.45 14.32
C ASN A 71 0.68 15.92 15.77
N GLN A 72 1.65 15.57 16.60
CA GLN A 72 1.66 15.99 18.01
C GLN A 72 1.55 17.51 18.21
N LYS A 73 2.13 18.30 17.31
CA LYS A 73 2.03 19.78 17.34
C LYS A 73 0.59 20.28 17.09
N ILE A 74 -0.20 19.52 16.36
CA ILE A 74 -1.56 19.92 15.93
C ILE A 74 -2.61 19.50 16.97
N MET A 75 -2.44 18.32 17.57
CA MET A 75 -3.47 17.74 18.45
C MET A 75 -3.49 18.30 19.87
N THR A 76 -2.37 18.81 20.40
CA THR A 76 -2.31 19.24 21.81
C THR A 76 -2.59 20.71 22.05
N GLY A 77 -2.55 21.56 21.04
CA GLY A 77 -2.69 23.03 21.17
C GLY A 77 -1.69 23.65 22.18
N LYS A 78 -0.91 22.84 22.88
CA LYS A 78 0.08 23.26 23.86
C LYS A 78 1.44 23.46 23.19
N LYS A 79 2.11 24.54 23.53
CA LYS A 79 3.51 24.76 23.13
C LYS A 79 4.34 23.61 23.68
N LEU A 80 5.11 22.94 22.81
CA LEU A 80 6.12 21.96 23.24
C LEU A 80 7.04 22.61 24.29
N PRO A 81 7.39 21.89 25.37
CA PRO A 81 8.41 22.34 26.31
C PRO A 81 9.68 22.77 25.59
N GLU A 82 10.37 23.77 26.12
CA GLU A 82 11.50 24.41 25.44
C GLU A 82 12.66 23.44 25.16
N ASN A 83 12.87 22.48 26.02
CA ASN A 83 13.83 21.37 25.86
C ASN A 83 13.48 20.41 24.70
N LEU A 84 12.23 20.41 24.20
CA LEU A 84 11.81 19.62 23.05
C LEU A 84 11.74 20.45 21.74
N LYS A 85 11.89 21.80 21.83
CA LYS A 85 11.92 22.68 20.66
C LYS A 85 13.24 22.61 19.90
N THR A 86 14.29 22.11 20.51
CA THR A 86 15.65 22.13 19.95
C THR A 86 15.99 20.97 19.03
N GLY A 87 15.00 20.17 18.61
CA GLY A 87 15.10 19.28 17.45
C GLY A 87 16.14 18.14 17.51
N ASN A 88 16.63 17.79 18.69
CA ASN A 88 17.80 16.93 18.84
C ASN A 88 17.49 15.51 19.35
N PHE A 89 16.24 15.03 19.23
CA PHE A 89 15.89 13.71 19.72
C PHE A 89 15.22 12.87 18.65
N TRP A 90 15.81 11.73 18.37
CA TRP A 90 15.16 10.61 17.71
C TRP A 90 14.38 9.84 18.75
N GLY A 91 13.07 9.85 18.64
CA GLY A 91 12.24 9.21 19.65
C GLY A 91 11.87 7.80 19.29
N VAL A 92 12.44 6.87 19.98
CA VAL A 92 11.90 5.53 20.13
C VAL A 92 11.35 5.42 21.55
N VAL A 93 10.11 4.98 21.68
CA VAL A 93 9.46 4.89 22.97
C VAL A 93 9.61 3.48 23.51
N LEU A 94 10.24 3.36 24.65
CA LEU A 94 10.33 2.13 25.43
C LEU A 94 9.24 2.08 26.48
N THR A 95 8.68 0.92 26.70
CA THR A 95 7.50 0.75 27.57
C THR A 95 7.79 0.26 28.99
N LYS A 96 8.94 -0.32 29.27
CA LYS A 96 9.23 -0.83 30.61
C LYS A 96 9.50 0.26 31.67
N GLU A 97 10.03 1.37 31.22
CA GLU A 97 10.05 2.65 31.90
C GLU A 97 9.92 3.70 30.79
N PRO A 98 9.33 4.88 31.01
CA PRO A 98 9.17 5.88 29.96
C PRO A 98 10.54 6.45 29.56
N ARG A 99 11.35 5.65 28.90
CA ARG A 99 12.64 6.05 28.35
C ARG A 99 12.46 6.34 26.87
N ILE A 100 12.80 7.56 26.50
CA ILE A 100 13.01 7.93 25.12
C ILE A 100 14.39 7.43 24.74
N VAL A 101 14.47 6.47 23.84
CA VAL A 101 15.73 6.13 23.20
C VAL A 101 15.88 7.07 22.02
N GLY A 102 16.61 8.14 22.21
CA GLY A 102 16.94 9.10 21.18
C GLY A 102 18.44 9.16 20.95
N LEU A 103 18.87 9.68 19.80
CA LEU A 103 20.24 10.10 19.62
C LEU A 103 20.48 11.38 20.45
N THR A 104 21.57 11.44 21.18
CA THR A 104 21.99 12.65 21.88
C THR A 104 22.37 13.74 20.90
N SER A 105 22.39 14.99 21.36
CA SER A 105 22.85 16.11 20.53
C SER A 105 24.27 15.92 19.94
N GLU A 106 25.11 15.18 20.63
CA GLU A 106 26.47 14.86 20.19
C GLU A 106 26.46 13.78 19.12
N GLU A 107 25.69 12.72 19.29
CA GLU A 107 25.50 11.67 18.27
C GLU A 107 24.92 12.27 16.98
N VAL A 108 23.95 13.21 17.09
CA VAL A 108 23.38 13.91 15.93
C VAL A 108 24.42 14.79 15.21
N LYS A 109 25.32 15.45 15.94
CA LYS A 109 26.39 16.26 15.32
C LYS A 109 27.36 15.41 14.52
N ASN A 110 27.61 14.17 14.93
CA ASN A 110 28.51 13.23 14.27
C ASN A 110 27.90 12.53 13.06
N LEU A 111 26.59 12.69 12.81
CA LEU A 111 25.93 12.20 11.62
C LEU A 111 26.32 13.03 10.40
N LYS A 112 26.52 12.40 9.23
CA LYS A 112 26.70 13.09 7.97
C LYS A 112 25.46 13.96 7.67
N LYS A 113 25.63 15.04 6.94
CA LYS A 113 24.55 16.00 6.64
C LYS A 113 23.37 15.36 5.91
N SER A 114 23.63 14.33 5.11
CA SER A 114 22.63 13.48 4.43
C SER A 114 21.79 12.61 5.38
N ASP A 115 22.33 12.30 6.56
CA ASP A 115 21.70 11.47 7.59
C ASP A 115 20.86 12.28 8.57
N LYS A 116 20.95 13.60 8.48
CA LYS A 116 20.25 14.55 9.36
C LYS A 116 18.81 14.86 8.88
N GLY A 117 18.21 14.00 8.08
CA GLY A 117 16.78 14.12 7.74
C GLY A 117 15.94 14.47 8.95
N GLU A 118 14.73 14.96 8.77
CA GLU A 118 13.90 15.52 9.86
C GLU A 118 13.88 14.66 11.15
N LEU A 119 14.77 14.99 12.05
CA LEU A 119 14.92 14.42 13.37
C LEU A 119 13.81 15.00 14.27
N VAL A 120 12.79 14.23 14.56
CA VAL A 120 11.74 14.65 15.49
C VAL A 120 11.81 13.79 16.73
N GLY A 121 12.31 14.37 17.81
CA GLY A 121 12.23 13.76 19.14
C GLY A 121 10.80 13.77 19.68
N ILE A 122 10.35 12.66 20.24
CA ILE A 122 9.04 12.55 20.86
C ILE A 122 9.20 12.05 22.27
N ASN A 123 8.66 12.84 23.21
CA ASN A 123 8.45 12.37 24.56
C ASN A 123 7.16 11.56 24.62
N HIS A 124 7.27 10.31 25.01
CA HIS A 124 6.18 9.35 25.16
C HIS A 124 5.00 9.88 26.01
N SER A 125 5.28 10.60 27.08
CA SER A 125 4.26 11.16 27.97
C SER A 125 3.31 12.16 27.27
N PHE A 126 3.66 12.65 26.08
CA PHE A 126 2.86 13.61 25.32
C PHE A 126 2.03 12.97 24.18
N ASN A 127 2.18 11.68 23.90
CA ASN A 127 1.36 11.00 22.90
C ASN A 127 0.35 10.07 23.56
N PRO A 128 -0.95 10.46 23.59
CA PRO A 128 -1.98 9.66 24.25
C PRO A 128 -2.11 8.24 23.68
N LEU A 129 -1.90 8.06 22.36
CA LEU A 129 -1.99 6.75 21.73
C LEU A 129 -0.92 5.81 22.28
N PHE A 130 0.35 6.23 22.33
CA PHE A 130 1.44 5.37 22.77
C PHE A 130 1.33 5.09 24.25
N HIS A 131 0.97 6.11 25.03
CA HIS A 131 0.72 5.93 26.45
C HIS A 131 -0.39 4.90 26.69
N ASN A 132 -1.53 5.05 26.04
CA ASN A 132 -2.66 4.12 26.18
C ASN A 132 -2.31 2.70 25.73
N LEU A 133 -1.62 2.55 24.60
CA LEU A 133 -1.18 1.24 24.11
C LEU A 133 -0.22 0.57 25.09
N SER A 134 0.81 1.30 25.57
CA SER A 134 1.81 0.74 26.50
C SER A 134 1.25 0.48 27.90
N GLN A 135 0.25 1.21 28.34
CA GLN A 135 -0.43 0.91 29.62
C GLN A 135 -1.28 -0.36 29.52
N LYS A 136 -1.89 -0.59 28.36
CA LYS A 136 -2.78 -1.74 28.15
C LYS A 136 -2.01 -3.02 27.82
N TRP A 137 -0.93 -2.93 27.03
CA TRP A 137 -0.09 -4.06 26.63
C TRP A 137 1.34 -3.85 27.07
N LYS A 138 1.72 -4.46 28.19
CA LYS A 138 3.01 -4.29 28.86
C LYS A 138 4.19 -4.91 28.11
N ASN A 139 3.93 -5.75 27.13
CA ASN A 139 4.93 -6.37 26.26
C ASN A 139 5.30 -5.52 25.06
N ILE A 140 4.66 -4.38 24.83
CA ILE A 140 5.13 -3.43 23.81
C ILE A 140 6.43 -2.78 24.31
N GLU A 141 7.51 -2.99 23.54
CA GLU A 141 8.85 -2.51 23.90
C GLU A 141 9.27 -1.32 23.05
N LEU A 142 8.80 -1.25 21.77
CA LEU A 142 9.29 -0.27 20.81
C LEU A 142 8.19 0.28 19.92
N PHE A 143 8.15 1.61 19.78
CA PHE A 143 7.47 2.31 18.70
C PHE A 143 8.52 3.05 17.84
N PHE A 144 8.50 2.88 16.52
CA PHE A 144 9.40 3.60 15.62
C PHE A 144 8.71 4.00 14.34
N ARG A 145 9.15 5.10 13.71
CA ARG A 145 8.63 5.55 12.43
C ARG A 145 9.24 4.69 11.32
N ILE A 146 8.48 4.47 10.26
CA ILE A 146 9.00 3.77 9.09
C ILE A 146 10.15 4.54 8.41
N ASP A 147 10.14 5.88 8.49
CA ASP A 147 11.23 6.73 8.01
C ASP A 147 12.53 6.52 8.81
N ASP A 148 12.44 6.02 10.04
CA ASP A 148 13.58 5.80 10.93
C ASP A 148 14.13 4.37 10.89
N THR A 149 13.65 3.55 9.97
CA THR A 149 14.07 2.14 9.84
C THR A 149 15.59 1.99 9.68
N GLY A 150 16.26 2.93 9.00
CA GLY A 150 17.72 2.95 8.87
C GLY A 150 18.47 3.16 10.19
N PHE A 151 17.81 3.67 11.24
CA PHE A 151 18.37 3.87 12.58
C PHE A 151 17.96 2.79 13.56
N LEU A 152 17.16 1.81 13.10
CA LEU A 152 16.71 0.70 13.93
C LEU A 152 17.87 -0.03 14.64
N PRO A 153 19.05 -0.28 14.01
CA PRO A 153 20.19 -0.88 14.70
C PRO A 153 20.64 -0.11 15.93
N LEU A 154 20.72 1.22 15.86
CA LEU A 154 21.08 2.07 17.03
C LEU A 154 20.01 2.01 18.12
N MET A 155 18.74 1.98 17.73
CA MET A 155 17.63 1.85 18.67
C MET A 155 17.72 0.52 19.44
N LEU A 156 18.04 -0.56 18.73
CA LEU A 156 18.18 -1.89 19.30
C LEU A 156 19.38 -2.00 20.24
N GLN A 157 20.53 -1.42 19.88
CA GLN A 157 21.68 -1.34 20.79
C GLN A 157 21.33 -0.61 22.10
N LYS A 158 20.59 0.50 22.01
CA LYS A 158 20.12 1.23 23.22
C LYS A 158 19.11 0.44 24.03
N LEU A 159 18.41 -0.52 23.43
CA LEU A 159 17.55 -1.48 24.12
C LEU A 159 18.33 -2.62 24.79
N GLY A 160 19.64 -2.70 24.54
CA GLY A 160 20.51 -3.75 25.07
C GLY A 160 20.60 -4.99 24.19
N TYR A 161 20.13 -4.91 22.92
CA TYR A 161 20.34 -5.99 21.97
C TYR A 161 21.77 -5.94 21.42
N GLU A 162 22.39 -7.09 21.29
CA GLU A 162 23.62 -7.23 20.51
C GLU A 162 23.27 -7.22 19.02
N VAL A 163 23.64 -6.15 18.33
CA VAL A 163 23.35 -6.00 16.90
C VAL A 163 24.60 -5.56 16.16
N ARG A 164 24.78 -6.12 14.96
CA ARG A 164 25.72 -5.58 14.00
C ARG A 164 25.15 -4.29 13.43
N TYR A 165 25.93 -3.23 13.42
CA TYR A 165 25.56 -1.96 12.83
C TYR A 165 26.50 -1.64 11.68
N ASP A 166 25.99 -1.75 10.45
CA ASP A 166 26.65 -1.27 9.26
C ASP A 166 25.82 -0.11 8.69
N ARG A 167 26.39 1.09 8.81
CA ARG A 167 25.71 2.33 8.48
C ARG A 167 25.42 2.47 6.99
N GLU A 168 26.25 1.90 6.13
CA GLU A 168 26.08 1.99 4.68
C GLU A 168 24.91 1.12 4.20
N LEU A 169 24.66 -0.01 4.85
CA LEU A 169 23.58 -0.92 4.53
C LEU A 169 22.20 -0.48 5.05
N THR A 170 22.13 0.46 5.99
CA THR A 170 20.87 0.81 6.69
C THR A 170 20.27 2.13 6.25
N ASN A 171 21.02 3.01 5.58
CA ASN A 171 20.59 4.39 5.30
C ASN A 171 19.83 4.57 3.98
N GLU A 172 19.86 3.61 3.07
CA GLU A 172 19.10 3.69 1.82
C GLU A 172 17.66 3.28 2.01
N TYR A 173 16.72 4.05 1.48
CA TYR A 173 15.35 3.60 1.33
C TYR A 173 15.29 2.60 0.18
N SER A 174 15.62 1.37 0.48
CA SER A 174 15.61 0.27 -0.47
C SER A 174 14.81 -0.89 0.09
N THR A 175 14.05 -1.54 -0.76
CA THR A 175 13.41 -2.82 -0.48
C THR A 175 14.35 -3.99 -0.87
N ILE A 176 15.56 -3.68 -1.36
CA ILE A 176 16.55 -4.67 -1.74
C ILE A 176 16.98 -5.42 -0.49
N VAL A 177 16.74 -6.70 -0.52
CA VAL A 177 17.30 -7.64 0.44
C VAL A 177 18.71 -8.00 -0.06
N PRO A 178 19.79 -7.84 0.74
CA PRO A 178 21.13 -8.19 0.32
C PRO A 178 21.25 -9.59 -0.24
N GLU A 179 22.18 -9.80 -1.19
CA GLU A 179 22.45 -11.12 -1.76
C GLU A 179 22.69 -12.18 -0.66
N GLY A 180 22.13 -13.37 -0.86
CA GLY A 180 22.22 -14.47 0.11
C GLY A 180 21.14 -14.44 1.20
N ILE A 181 20.37 -13.35 1.27
CA ILE A 181 19.20 -13.30 2.12
C ILE A 181 18.00 -13.61 1.23
N ASN A 182 17.59 -14.86 1.14
CA ASN A 182 16.29 -15.20 0.56
C ASN A 182 15.27 -14.26 1.19
N SER A 183 14.63 -13.45 0.37
CA SER A 183 13.53 -12.60 0.83
C SER A 183 12.43 -13.55 1.24
N SER A 184 12.48 -14.02 2.47
CA SER A 184 11.45 -14.89 3.05
C SER A 184 10.17 -14.13 3.40
N MET A 185 9.97 -12.97 2.76
CA MET A 185 8.62 -12.57 2.44
C MET A 185 8.14 -13.44 1.28
N ASN A 186 8.26 -14.71 1.48
CA ASN A 186 7.92 -15.81 0.60
C ASN A 186 9.07 -16.14 -0.36
N ALA A 187 9.86 -17.15 0.00
CA ALA A 187 10.66 -17.91 -0.97
C ALA A 187 9.80 -18.38 -2.18
N HIS A 188 8.50 -18.17 -2.10
CA HIS A 188 7.48 -18.52 -3.08
C HIS A 188 6.85 -17.29 -3.78
N ASN A 189 7.06 -16.04 -3.34
CA ASN A 189 6.39 -14.90 -3.97
C ASN A 189 7.14 -14.44 -5.23
N LYS A 190 6.52 -14.61 -6.39
CA LYS A 190 7.04 -14.15 -7.68
C LYS A 190 6.66 -12.71 -8.01
N THR A 191 6.06 -11.97 -7.07
CA THR A 191 5.69 -10.55 -7.20
C THR A 191 6.56 -9.67 -6.33
N ALA A 192 7.20 -8.64 -6.90
CA ALA A 192 7.91 -7.61 -6.18
C ALA A 192 7.16 -6.27 -6.20
N TYR A 193 7.07 -5.63 -5.05
CA TYR A 193 6.46 -4.32 -4.87
C TYR A 193 7.53 -3.25 -4.71
N ILE A 194 7.80 -2.49 -5.76
CA ILE A 194 8.89 -1.49 -5.81
C ILE A 194 8.32 -0.08 -5.65
N PRO A 195 8.59 0.61 -4.54
CA PRO A 195 8.25 2.01 -4.39
C PRO A 195 9.09 2.87 -5.33
N ILE A 196 8.45 3.70 -6.14
CA ILE A 196 9.13 4.71 -6.98
C ILE A 196 9.00 6.11 -6.38
N SER A 197 8.09 6.27 -5.41
CA SER A 197 7.91 7.49 -4.64
C SER A 197 7.33 7.20 -3.26
N THR A 198 7.51 8.13 -2.33
CA THR A 198 6.86 8.10 -1.01
C THR A 198 6.36 9.50 -0.64
N GLY A 199 5.33 9.57 0.21
CA GLY A 199 4.66 10.84 0.55
C GLY A 199 3.74 11.34 -0.56
N CYS A 200 3.04 12.45 -0.34
CA CYS A 200 2.10 13.00 -1.31
C CYS A 200 1.85 14.49 -1.08
N ASN A 201 1.88 15.29 -2.16
CA ASN A 201 1.62 16.71 -2.14
C ASN A 201 0.22 17.10 -2.66
N GLN A 202 -0.68 16.10 -2.87
CA GLN A 202 -2.03 16.40 -3.39
C GLN A 202 -2.96 16.97 -2.33
N PHE A 203 -2.75 16.66 -1.05
CA PHE A 203 -3.54 17.17 0.08
C PHE A 203 -5.06 17.03 -0.11
N CYS A 204 -5.53 15.90 -0.66
CA CYS A 204 -6.97 15.63 -0.73
C CYS A 204 -7.60 15.79 0.65
N ALA A 205 -8.78 16.41 0.73
CA ALA A 205 -9.39 16.87 1.98
C ALA A 205 -9.54 15.77 3.06
N TYR A 206 -9.76 14.54 2.64
CA TYR A 206 -9.95 13.36 3.51
C TYR A 206 -8.66 12.60 3.83
N CYS A 207 -7.56 12.92 3.16
CA CYS A 207 -6.41 12.03 3.10
C CYS A 207 -5.41 12.29 4.20
N ILE A 208 -5.07 11.22 4.92
CA ILE A 208 -4.09 11.24 6.01
C ILE A 208 -2.63 11.08 5.51
N VAL A 209 -2.44 10.67 4.25
CA VAL A 209 -1.12 10.31 3.70
C VAL A 209 -0.09 11.44 3.81
N PRO A 210 -0.37 12.72 3.46
CA PRO A 210 0.60 13.79 3.64
C PRO A 210 1.08 13.94 5.08
N PHE A 211 0.21 13.66 6.03
CA PHE A 211 0.51 13.74 7.46
C PHE A 211 1.25 12.50 7.98
N ALA A 212 0.96 11.34 7.40
CA ALA A 212 1.61 10.08 7.79
C ALA A 212 2.95 9.87 7.07
N ARG A 213 3.01 10.07 5.74
CA ARG A 213 4.20 9.78 4.92
C ARG A 213 4.99 11.04 4.52
N GLY A 214 4.50 12.24 4.85
CA GLY A 214 5.14 13.52 4.54
C GLY A 214 4.99 13.96 3.10
N LEU A 215 5.81 14.95 2.74
CA LEU A 215 5.87 15.47 1.39
C LEU A 215 6.39 14.41 0.41
N GLU A 216 6.00 14.56 -0.84
CA GLU A 216 6.38 13.66 -1.92
C GLU A 216 7.88 13.66 -2.15
N ARG A 217 8.45 12.48 -2.26
CA ARG A 217 9.86 12.23 -2.60
C ARG A 217 9.91 11.16 -3.68
N TRP A 218 10.70 11.39 -4.71
CA TRP A 218 10.89 10.48 -5.83
C TRP A 218 12.22 9.75 -5.72
N PHE A 219 12.25 8.49 -6.16
CA PHE A 219 13.48 7.72 -6.22
C PHE A 219 14.07 7.79 -7.63
N PRO A 220 15.42 7.81 -7.77
CA PRO A 220 16.07 7.85 -9.07
C PRO A 220 15.74 6.64 -9.94
N VAL A 221 15.64 6.85 -11.26
CA VAL A 221 15.35 5.78 -12.24
C VAL A 221 16.35 4.63 -12.09
N GLU A 222 17.63 4.93 -11.95
CA GLU A 222 18.71 3.95 -11.83
C GLU A 222 18.54 3.06 -10.60
N GLN A 223 18.10 3.63 -9.48
CA GLN A 223 17.82 2.88 -8.24
C GLN A 223 16.64 1.92 -8.44
N ILE A 224 15.56 2.40 -9.05
CA ILE A 224 14.35 1.60 -9.31
C ILE A 224 14.67 0.43 -10.25
N VAL A 225 15.39 0.71 -11.34
CA VAL A 225 15.81 -0.32 -12.32
C VAL A 225 16.76 -1.33 -11.70
N LYS A 226 17.72 -0.87 -10.86
CA LYS A 226 18.63 -1.75 -10.12
C LYS A 226 17.86 -2.69 -9.19
N GLU A 227 16.89 -2.16 -8.44
CA GLU A 227 16.04 -2.94 -7.56
C GLU A 227 15.21 -3.98 -8.33
N ALA A 228 14.64 -3.57 -9.48
CA ALA A 228 13.90 -4.48 -10.36
C ALA A 228 14.78 -5.63 -10.85
N LYS A 229 16.02 -5.36 -11.30
CA LYS A 229 16.97 -6.39 -11.74
C LYS A 229 17.28 -7.40 -10.64
N ILE A 230 17.50 -6.94 -9.41
CA ILE A 230 17.80 -7.82 -8.27
C ILE A 230 16.59 -8.75 -7.99
N HIS A 231 15.37 -8.23 -8.00
CA HIS A 231 14.20 -9.04 -7.81
C HIS A 231 14.02 -10.09 -8.92
N LEU A 232 14.22 -9.71 -10.18
CA LEU A 232 14.14 -10.64 -11.32
C LEU A 232 15.23 -11.73 -11.25
N ALA A 233 16.47 -11.38 -10.89
CA ALA A 233 17.55 -12.33 -10.67
C ALA A 233 17.23 -13.35 -9.54
N ASN A 234 16.40 -12.95 -8.55
CA ASN A 234 15.89 -13.82 -7.50
C ASN A 234 14.63 -14.60 -7.90
N GLY A 235 14.28 -14.63 -9.18
CA GLY A 235 13.18 -15.43 -9.73
C GLY A 235 11.79 -14.79 -9.62
N VAL A 236 11.70 -13.51 -9.27
CA VAL A 236 10.46 -12.73 -9.39
C VAL A 236 10.04 -12.66 -10.86
N LYS A 237 8.74 -12.70 -11.12
CA LYS A 237 8.14 -12.64 -12.47
C LYS A 237 7.26 -11.41 -12.68
N GLU A 238 6.69 -10.89 -11.61
CA GLU A 238 5.81 -9.73 -11.64
C GLU A 238 6.41 -8.58 -10.83
N ILE A 239 6.48 -7.39 -11.42
CA ILE A 239 6.85 -6.15 -10.74
C ILE A 239 5.62 -5.24 -10.66
N VAL A 240 5.36 -4.72 -9.45
CA VAL A 240 4.32 -3.73 -9.20
C VAL A 240 4.97 -2.43 -8.72
N LEU A 241 4.94 -1.39 -9.54
CA LEU A 241 5.44 -0.07 -9.16
C LEU A 241 4.45 0.61 -8.20
N LEU A 242 4.97 1.10 -7.08
CA LEU A 242 4.17 1.72 -6.03
C LEU A 242 4.45 3.21 -5.89
N GLY A 243 3.38 3.98 -5.71
CA GLY A 243 3.41 5.40 -5.35
C GLY A 243 2.09 5.81 -4.74
N GLN A 244 2.03 6.98 -4.12
CA GLN A 244 0.75 7.55 -3.67
C GLN A 244 -0.02 8.17 -4.86
N ILE A 245 0.72 8.68 -5.82
CA ILE A 245 0.28 9.03 -7.18
C ILE A 245 1.44 8.57 -8.08
N VAL A 246 1.40 7.32 -8.49
CA VAL A 246 2.56 6.67 -9.12
C VAL A 246 3.01 7.36 -10.41
N ASN A 247 2.06 7.78 -11.25
CA ASN A 247 2.33 8.42 -12.54
C ASN A 247 2.60 9.94 -12.46
N LYS A 248 2.74 10.48 -11.24
CA LYS A 248 3.21 11.85 -11.02
C LYS A 248 4.74 11.93 -10.94
N HIS A 249 5.42 10.80 -10.82
CA HIS A 249 6.87 10.76 -10.90
C HIS A 249 7.34 11.41 -12.22
N PRO A 250 8.25 12.38 -12.22
CA PRO A 250 8.64 13.10 -13.44
C PRO A 250 9.13 12.18 -14.55
N ASP A 251 9.84 11.11 -14.17
CA ASP A 251 10.39 10.12 -15.11
C ASP A 251 9.56 8.85 -15.20
N PHE A 252 8.25 8.89 -14.86
CA PHE A 252 7.42 7.68 -14.78
C PHE A 252 7.42 6.86 -16.06
N LEU A 253 7.27 7.53 -17.21
CA LEU A 253 7.27 6.87 -18.51
C LEU A 253 8.62 6.19 -18.80
N THR A 254 9.73 6.85 -18.44
CA THR A 254 11.09 6.29 -18.56
C THR A 254 11.23 5.06 -17.66
N ILE A 255 10.78 5.13 -16.41
CA ILE A 255 10.80 3.98 -15.48
C ILE A 255 10.05 2.80 -16.08
N VAL A 256 8.83 3.02 -16.58
CA VAL A 256 8.01 1.96 -17.19
C VAL A 256 8.74 1.33 -18.36
N LYS A 257 9.29 2.15 -19.29
CA LYS A 257 10.02 1.67 -20.46
C LYS A 257 11.29 0.90 -20.08
N GLU A 258 12.07 1.39 -19.12
CA GLU A 258 13.31 0.73 -18.72
C GLU A 258 13.04 -0.60 -17.99
N VAL A 259 11.98 -0.67 -17.16
CA VAL A 259 11.61 -1.91 -16.48
C VAL A 259 11.06 -2.94 -17.47
N LEU A 260 10.28 -2.53 -18.48
CA LEU A 260 9.76 -3.43 -19.54
C LEU A 260 10.86 -4.12 -20.35
N LYS A 261 12.04 -3.51 -20.49
CA LYS A 261 13.19 -4.08 -21.20
C LYS A 261 13.91 -5.19 -20.43
N LEU A 262 13.62 -5.34 -19.14
CA LEU A 262 14.35 -6.27 -18.29
C LEU A 262 14.05 -7.73 -18.65
N GLU A 263 15.12 -8.52 -18.71
CA GLU A 263 15.02 -9.96 -18.90
C GLU A 263 14.43 -10.63 -17.65
N GLY A 264 13.63 -11.67 -17.86
CA GLY A 264 12.95 -12.40 -16.78
C GLY A 264 11.66 -11.75 -16.28
N LEU A 265 11.36 -10.50 -16.69
CA LEU A 265 10.07 -9.87 -16.41
C LEU A 265 8.98 -10.47 -17.29
N GLU A 266 7.90 -10.92 -16.66
CA GLU A 266 6.69 -11.38 -17.34
C GLU A 266 5.56 -10.33 -17.24
N TRP A 267 5.34 -9.76 -16.05
CA TRP A 267 4.29 -8.79 -15.79
C TRP A 267 4.80 -7.51 -15.13
N LEU A 268 4.38 -6.40 -15.67
CA LEU A 268 4.52 -5.08 -15.07
C LEU A 268 3.16 -4.49 -14.74
N ARG A 269 3.00 -4.03 -13.51
CA ARG A 269 1.82 -3.27 -13.04
C ARG A 269 2.27 -2.03 -12.29
N TYR A 270 1.33 -1.11 -12.10
CA TYR A 270 1.49 0.02 -11.20
C TYR A 270 0.16 0.35 -10.52
N THR A 271 0.22 0.98 -9.35
CA THR A 271 -0.95 1.26 -8.53
C THR A 271 -1.12 2.75 -8.27
N SER A 272 -2.39 3.15 -8.03
CA SER A 272 -2.76 4.51 -7.64
C SER A 272 -2.32 5.62 -8.63
N PRO A 273 -2.47 5.44 -9.94
CA PRO A 273 -2.27 6.53 -10.87
C PRO A 273 -3.38 7.57 -10.74
N TYR A 274 -3.12 8.76 -11.26
CA TYR A 274 -4.05 9.89 -11.22
C TYR A 274 -4.44 10.27 -12.66
N PRO A 275 -5.72 10.54 -12.97
CA PRO A 275 -6.20 10.69 -14.34
C PRO A 275 -5.42 11.73 -15.16
N THR A 276 -5.14 12.89 -14.56
CA THR A 276 -4.52 14.02 -15.26
C THR A 276 -3.02 13.89 -15.52
N TYR A 277 -2.37 12.86 -14.96
CA TYR A 277 -0.95 12.57 -15.22
C TYR A 277 -0.73 11.43 -16.21
N TYR A 278 -1.78 10.96 -16.87
CA TYR A 278 -1.63 10.01 -17.98
C TYR A 278 -1.25 10.74 -19.26
N SER A 279 -0.15 10.33 -19.87
CA SER A 279 0.17 10.72 -21.25
C SER A 279 -0.44 9.73 -22.24
N ASP A 280 -0.70 10.21 -23.46
CA ASP A 280 -1.18 9.33 -24.55
C ASP A 280 -0.13 8.25 -24.89
N GLU A 281 1.18 8.57 -24.71
CA GLU A 281 2.26 7.60 -24.87
C GLU A 281 2.21 6.47 -23.83
N LEU A 282 1.91 6.78 -22.55
CA LEU A 282 1.73 5.75 -21.53
C LEU A 282 0.53 4.86 -21.84
N LEU A 283 -0.57 5.42 -22.34
CA LEU A 283 -1.72 4.65 -22.76
C LEU A 283 -1.38 3.75 -23.96
N ALA A 284 -0.63 4.24 -24.93
CA ALA A 284 -0.18 3.46 -26.08
C ALA A 284 0.69 2.25 -25.66
N LEU A 285 1.47 2.36 -24.58
CA LEU A 285 2.23 1.21 -24.05
C LEU A 285 1.31 0.08 -23.59
N HIS A 286 0.14 0.37 -23.03
CA HIS A 286 -0.83 -0.69 -22.68
C HIS A 286 -1.33 -1.46 -23.89
N GLU A 287 -1.32 -0.85 -25.08
CA GLU A 287 -1.71 -1.50 -26.33
C GLU A 287 -0.57 -2.32 -26.95
N THR A 288 0.67 -1.79 -26.89
CA THR A 288 1.80 -2.32 -27.63
C THR A 288 2.71 -3.25 -26.82
N GLU A 289 2.75 -3.12 -25.49
CA GLU A 289 3.65 -3.86 -24.62
C GLU A 289 2.95 -5.03 -23.93
N PRO A 290 3.14 -6.29 -24.36
CA PRO A 290 2.45 -7.44 -23.78
C PRO A 290 2.71 -7.62 -22.27
N LYS A 291 3.92 -7.32 -21.82
CA LYS A 291 4.33 -7.41 -20.39
C LYS A 291 3.66 -6.36 -19.52
N LEU A 292 3.21 -5.22 -20.09
CA LEU A 292 2.40 -4.26 -19.35
C LEU A 292 0.98 -4.79 -19.25
N CYS A 293 0.58 -5.18 -18.05
CA CYS A 293 -0.69 -5.84 -17.82
C CYS A 293 -1.89 -5.00 -18.27
N PRO A 294 -2.91 -5.61 -18.93
CA PRO A 294 -4.09 -4.90 -19.44
C PRO A 294 -5.07 -4.57 -18.30
N HIS A 295 -4.60 -3.86 -17.31
CA HIS A 295 -5.36 -3.46 -16.15
C HIS A 295 -4.92 -2.09 -15.67
N ILE A 296 -5.87 -1.19 -15.47
CA ILE A 296 -5.65 0.15 -14.92
C ILE A 296 -6.52 0.30 -13.67
N HIS A 297 -5.86 0.48 -12.51
CA HIS A 297 -6.54 0.86 -11.28
C HIS A 297 -6.49 2.37 -11.12
N ILE A 298 -7.63 3.06 -11.22
CA ILE A 298 -7.68 4.52 -11.14
C ILE A 298 -8.70 4.99 -10.10
N PRO A 299 -8.26 5.60 -8.97
CA PRO A 299 -9.12 5.99 -7.88
C PRO A 299 -9.85 7.30 -8.16
N PHE A 300 -11.01 7.24 -8.85
CA PHE A 300 -11.84 8.41 -9.16
C PHE A 300 -12.48 9.05 -7.92
N GLN A 301 -12.81 8.27 -6.92
CA GLN A 301 -13.40 8.65 -5.63
C GLN A 301 -14.88 9.05 -5.69
N SER A 302 -15.36 9.77 -6.70
CA SER A 302 -16.76 10.17 -6.91
C SER A 302 -17.00 10.50 -8.39
N GLY A 303 -18.25 10.43 -8.84
CA GLY A 303 -18.71 10.92 -10.15
C GLY A 303 -19.27 12.33 -10.11
N SER A 304 -19.41 12.97 -8.93
CA SER A 304 -19.96 14.32 -8.79
C SER A 304 -18.87 15.38 -8.75
N ASN A 305 -19.00 16.42 -9.58
CA ASN A 305 -18.13 17.58 -9.55
C ASN A 305 -18.16 18.34 -8.21
N ALA A 306 -19.31 18.38 -7.56
CA ALA A 306 -19.45 19.05 -6.26
C ALA A 306 -18.66 18.29 -5.18
N VAL A 307 -18.75 16.97 -5.17
CA VAL A 307 -18.00 16.11 -4.24
C VAL A 307 -16.50 16.12 -4.55
N LEU A 308 -16.09 15.97 -5.81
CA LEU A 308 -14.69 16.04 -6.23
C LEU A 308 -14.03 17.37 -5.82
N LYS A 309 -14.73 18.49 -5.98
CA LYS A 309 -14.25 19.80 -5.54
C LYS A 309 -14.06 19.86 -4.03
N LYS A 310 -15.03 19.37 -3.24
CA LYS A 310 -14.91 19.29 -1.77
C LYS A 310 -13.79 18.33 -1.32
N MET A 311 -13.54 17.29 -2.07
CA MET A 311 -12.43 16.34 -1.85
C MET A 311 -11.06 16.92 -2.24
N PHE A 312 -11.00 18.09 -2.87
CA PHE A 312 -9.79 18.69 -3.44
C PHE A 312 -9.14 17.81 -4.53
N ARG A 313 -9.99 17.17 -5.34
CA ARG A 313 -9.52 16.48 -6.54
C ARG A 313 -9.29 17.49 -7.64
N GLY A 314 -8.13 17.42 -8.29
CA GLY A 314 -7.72 18.37 -9.34
C GLY A 314 -8.27 18.03 -10.72
N TYR A 315 -9.43 17.35 -10.81
CA TYR A 315 -10.11 17.00 -12.05
C TYR A 315 -11.64 17.04 -11.86
N SER A 316 -12.36 17.08 -12.98
CA SER A 316 -13.82 17.02 -13.04
C SER A 316 -14.33 15.64 -13.45
N ALA A 317 -15.64 15.42 -13.32
CA ALA A 317 -16.33 14.23 -13.80
C ALA A 317 -16.16 14.05 -15.31
N GLU A 318 -16.25 15.16 -16.09
CA GLU A 318 -16.07 15.14 -17.56
C GLU A 318 -14.67 14.64 -17.95
N GLN A 319 -13.63 15.01 -17.17
CA GLN A 319 -12.29 14.50 -17.38
C GLN A 319 -12.18 13.00 -17.06
N CYS A 320 -12.98 12.51 -16.10
CA CYS A 320 -13.06 11.07 -15.83
C CYS A 320 -13.69 10.34 -17.05
N TYR A 321 -14.80 10.83 -17.59
CA TYR A 321 -15.42 10.27 -18.80
C TYR A 321 -14.45 10.27 -19.99
N THR A 322 -13.81 11.41 -20.27
CA THR A 322 -12.81 11.53 -21.35
C THR A 322 -11.65 10.54 -21.17
N PHE A 323 -11.21 10.31 -19.96
CA PHE A 323 -10.13 9.35 -19.68
C PHE A 323 -10.59 7.91 -19.90
N ILE A 324 -11.83 7.57 -19.50
CA ILE A 324 -12.43 6.27 -19.75
C ILE A 324 -12.53 6.02 -21.27
N ASP A 325 -12.96 7.03 -22.04
CA ASP A 325 -13.04 6.93 -23.51
C ASP A 325 -11.69 6.64 -24.15
N LYS A 326 -10.63 7.32 -23.69
CA LYS A 326 -9.27 7.04 -24.15
C LYS A 326 -8.85 5.59 -23.87
N ILE A 327 -9.16 5.05 -22.69
CA ILE A 327 -8.86 3.64 -22.39
C ILE A 327 -9.69 2.70 -23.28
N ARG A 328 -10.97 2.98 -23.45
CA ARG A 328 -11.88 2.14 -24.25
C ARG A 328 -11.61 2.21 -25.77
N SER A 329 -10.89 3.24 -26.23
CA SER A 329 -10.45 3.37 -27.63
C SER A 329 -9.23 2.52 -27.97
N LEU A 330 -8.53 1.96 -26.98
CA LEU A 330 -7.40 1.06 -27.21
C LEU A 330 -7.88 -0.26 -27.83
N LYS A 331 -7.12 -0.82 -28.77
CA LYS A 331 -7.45 -2.10 -29.41
C LYS A 331 -7.38 -3.27 -28.44
N ARG A 332 -6.42 -3.24 -27.52
CA ARG A 332 -6.30 -4.22 -26.44
C ARG A 332 -7.32 -3.91 -25.34
N PRO A 333 -8.25 -4.82 -25.03
CA PRO A 333 -9.21 -4.61 -23.94
C PRO A 333 -8.50 -4.42 -22.60
N ILE A 334 -8.82 -3.34 -21.90
CA ILE A 334 -8.24 -2.99 -20.60
C ILE A 334 -9.30 -3.13 -19.52
N SER A 335 -9.00 -3.91 -18.49
CA SER A 335 -9.77 -3.97 -17.24
C SER A 335 -9.58 -2.69 -16.44
N ILE A 336 -10.67 -2.09 -15.97
CA ILE A 336 -10.62 -0.86 -15.19
C ILE A 336 -11.17 -1.13 -13.79
N THR A 337 -10.37 -0.79 -12.77
CA THR A 337 -10.80 -0.83 -11.38
C THR A 337 -10.68 0.55 -10.75
N THR A 338 -11.49 0.84 -9.72
CA THR A 338 -11.53 2.15 -9.10
C THR A 338 -11.75 2.08 -7.59
N ASP A 339 -11.43 3.17 -6.89
CA ASP A 339 -11.90 3.46 -5.54
C ASP A 339 -13.04 4.48 -5.60
N ILE A 340 -14.09 4.26 -4.83
CA ILE A 340 -15.18 5.19 -4.60
C ILE A 340 -15.36 5.40 -3.08
N ILE A 341 -15.37 6.65 -2.67
CA ILE A 341 -15.69 7.05 -1.29
C ILE A 341 -17.14 7.48 -1.26
N LEU A 342 -17.96 6.70 -0.56
CA LEU A 342 -19.38 6.99 -0.34
C LEU A 342 -19.55 7.83 0.91
N TRP A 343 -20.53 8.74 0.88
CA TRP A 343 -20.90 9.61 2.01
C TRP A 343 -19.77 10.51 2.48
N PHE A 344 -19.08 11.06 1.51
CA PHE A 344 -18.28 12.23 1.83
C PHE A 344 -19.21 13.34 2.37
N PRO A 345 -18.82 14.10 3.39
CA PRO A 345 -19.69 15.11 3.99
C PRO A 345 -20.35 16.02 2.93
N TRP A 346 -21.67 16.23 3.09
CA TRP A 346 -22.55 16.95 2.16
C TRP A 346 -22.73 16.32 0.78
N GLU A 347 -22.43 15.05 0.59
CA GLU A 347 -22.82 14.32 -0.61
C GLU A 347 -24.35 14.17 -0.64
N THR A 348 -25.01 14.83 -1.60
CA THR A 348 -26.46 14.73 -1.78
C THR A 348 -26.85 13.42 -2.49
N GLU A 349 -28.15 13.18 -2.65
CA GLU A 349 -28.62 12.06 -3.45
C GLU A 349 -28.28 12.24 -4.93
N GLU A 350 -28.43 13.45 -5.44
CA GLU A 350 -28.07 13.82 -6.81
C GLU A 350 -26.57 13.58 -7.07
N ASP A 351 -25.69 13.95 -6.13
CA ASP A 351 -24.25 13.66 -6.21
C ASP A 351 -23.97 12.18 -6.28
N PHE A 352 -24.70 11.38 -5.51
CA PHE A 352 -24.58 9.92 -5.54
C PHE A 352 -25.06 9.34 -6.87
N GLN A 353 -26.17 9.87 -7.42
CA GLN A 353 -26.66 9.45 -8.74
C GLN A 353 -25.63 9.73 -9.86
N GLU A 354 -24.88 10.83 -9.80
CA GLU A 354 -23.77 11.10 -10.73
C GLU A 354 -22.65 10.03 -10.58
N THR A 355 -22.41 9.55 -9.38
CA THR A 355 -21.43 8.45 -9.15
C THR A 355 -21.94 7.13 -9.74
N LEU A 356 -23.23 6.83 -9.63
CA LEU A 356 -23.83 5.66 -10.30
C LEU A 356 -23.76 5.77 -11.83
N LYS A 357 -24.03 6.94 -12.40
CA LYS A 357 -23.91 7.18 -13.85
C LYS A 357 -22.48 6.96 -14.34
N LEU A 358 -21.49 7.48 -13.64
CA LEU A 358 -20.08 7.24 -13.96
C LEU A 358 -19.74 5.75 -13.90
N THR A 359 -20.26 5.04 -12.89
CA THR A 359 -20.06 3.58 -12.74
C THR A 359 -20.65 2.80 -13.90
N GLU A 360 -21.88 3.11 -14.28
CA GLU A 360 -22.57 2.50 -15.43
C GLU A 360 -21.81 2.73 -16.74
N TYR A 361 -21.36 3.96 -16.96
CA TYR A 361 -20.62 4.35 -18.15
C TYR A 361 -19.26 3.67 -18.24
N ALA A 362 -18.49 3.70 -17.16
CA ALA A 362 -17.13 3.16 -17.11
C ALA A 362 -17.10 1.64 -17.17
N ARG A 363 -18.17 0.96 -16.71
CA ARG A 363 -18.24 -0.50 -16.60
C ARG A 363 -17.02 -1.07 -15.88
N PHE A 364 -16.78 -0.59 -14.65
CA PHE A 364 -15.65 -1.05 -13.84
C PHE A 364 -15.71 -2.56 -13.58
N ASP A 365 -14.58 -3.23 -13.72
CA ASP A 365 -14.47 -4.66 -13.39
C ASP A 365 -14.49 -4.88 -11.85
N MET A 366 -14.02 -3.88 -11.08
CA MET A 366 -14.11 -3.88 -9.63
C MET A 366 -14.12 -2.44 -9.09
N ILE A 367 -14.95 -2.21 -8.07
CA ILE A 367 -14.98 -0.96 -7.31
C ILE A 367 -14.63 -1.27 -5.86
N TYR A 368 -13.57 -0.68 -5.36
CA TYR A 368 -13.28 -0.68 -3.94
C TYR A 368 -14.08 0.43 -3.27
N MET A 369 -15.20 0.03 -2.65
CA MET A 369 -16.15 0.96 -2.02
C MET A 369 -15.75 1.26 -0.59
N TRP A 370 -15.53 2.51 -0.30
CA TRP A 370 -15.19 2.98 1.03
C TRP A 370 -16.28 3.88 1.58
N ILE A 371 -16.82 3.54 2.74
CA ILE A 371 -17.61 4.47 3.52
C ILE A 371 -16.66 5.51 4.09
N TYR A 372 -16.95 6.78 3.89
CA TYR A 372 -16.15 7.86 4.47
C TYR A 372 -15.99 7.65 5.97
N SER A 373 -14.79 7.78 6.43
CA SER A 373 -14.43 7.69 7.84
C SER A 373 -13.53 8.88 8.16
N ASN A 374 -13.98 9.68 9.10
CA ASN A 374 -13.25 10.84 9.54
C ASN A 374 -11.85 10.46 10.04
N ARG A 375 -10.82 11.20 9.62
CA ARG A 375 -9.43 10.95 10.02
C ARG A 375 -8.87 12.18 10.73
N PRO A 376 -8.57 12.08 12.04
CA PRO A 376 -8.09 13.20 12.83
C PRO A 376 -6.92 13.94 12.18
N GLY A 377 -7.00 15.26 12.11
CA GLY A 377 -5.97 16.13 11.55
C GLY A 377 -6.10 16.42 10.05
N THR A 378 -6.97 15.73 9.31
CA THR A 378 -7.26 16.06 7.90
C THR A 378 -8.06 17.35 7.76
N PHE A 379 -8.13 17.92 6.57
CA PHE A 379 -8.95 19.09 6.32
C PHE A 379 -10.44 18.77 6.52
N ALA A 380 -10.90 17.63 6.03
CA ALA A 380 -12.29 17.21 6.16
C ALA A 380 -12.68 17.02 7.64
N ASP A 381 -11.82 16.43 8.46
CA ASP A 381 -12.02 16.29 9.91
C ASP A 381 -12.29 17.65 10.59
N ARG A 382 -11.55 18.68 10.21
CA ARG A 382 -11.63 19.99 10.87
C ARG A 382 -12.77 20.87 10.35
N LYS A 383 -13.22 20.65 9.12
CA LYS A 383 -14.11 21.57 8.40
C LYS A 383 -15.42 20.96 7.95
N TYR A 384 -15.50 19.63 7.87
CA TYR A 384 -16.63 18.94 7.30
C TYR A 384 -17.25 17.98 8.32
N PRO A 385 -18.34 18.37 9.01
CA PRO A 385 -19.04 17.48 9.93
C PRO A 385 -19.63 16.29 9.16
N ASP A 386 -19.51 15.08 9.70
CA ASP A 386 -20.15 13.87 9.16
C ASP A 386 -21.56 13.74 9.73
N GLU A 387 -22.53 14.36 9.07
CA GLU A 387 -23.95 14.43 9.49
C GLU A 387 -24.83 13.37 8.80
N ILE A 388 -24.25 12.53 7.92
CA ILE A 388 -25.05 11.57 7.16
C ILE A 388 -25.43 10.36 8.03
N PRO A 389 -26.73 10.08 8.20
CA PRO A 389 -27.18 8.97 9.04
C PRO A 389 -26.67 7.62 8.56
N TYR A 390 -26.31 6.74 9.50
CA TYR A 390 -25.77 5.41 9.23
C TYR A 390 -26.66 4.56 8.29
N LYS A 391 -28.00 4.65 8.45
CA LYS A 391 -28.95 3.94 7.60
C LYS A 391 -28.82 4.35 6.12
N VAL A 392 -28.67 5.64 5.85
CA VAL A 392 -28.47 6.17 4.49
C VAL A 392 -27.14 5.66 3.92
N LYS A 393 -26.10 5.62 4.75
CA LYS A 393 -24.80 5.08 4.37
C LYS A 393 -24.90 3.64 3.84
N HIS A 394 -25.64 2.79 4.49
CA HIS A 394 -25.82 1.39 4.06
C HIS A 394 -26.65 1.26 2.78
N GLN A 395 -27.72 2.04 2.63
CA GLN A 395 -28.59 1.98 1.46
C GLN A 395 -27.84 2.28 0.16
N ARG A 396 -27.10 3.39 0.10
CA ARG A 396 -26.33 3.76 -1.09
C ARG A 396 -25.24 2.73 -1.41
N ARG A 397 -24.59 2.18 -0.37
CA ARG A 397 -23.60 1.12 -0.59
C ARG A 397 -24.25 -0.11 -1.23
N SER A 398 -25.46 -0.48 -0.84
CA SER A 398 -26.18 -1.58 -1.47
C SER A 398 -26.43 -1.27 -2.94
N GLN A 399 -26.97 -0.09 -3.27
CA GLN A 399 -27.26 0.31 -4.65
C GLN A 399 -26.01 0.27 -5.56
N LEU A 400 -24.90 0.83 -5.11
CA LEU A 400 -23.65 0.77 -5.88
C LEU A 400 -23.11 -0.66 -6.01
N ASN A 401 -23.30 -1.47 -4.96
CA ASN A 401 -22.88 -2.87 -4.97
C ASN A 401 -23.73 -3.69 -5.97
N ASP A 402 -25.05 -3.49 -5.99
CA ASP A 402 -25.96 -4.18 -6.91
C ASP A 402 -25.62 -3.82 -8.36
N LEU A 403 -25.31 -2.55 -8.63
CA LEU A 403 -24.83 -2.09 -9.92
C LEU A 403 -23.50 -2.76 -10.31
N LEU A 404 -22.54 -2.81 -9.39
CA LEU A 404 -21.26 -3.48 -9.62
C LEU A 404 -21.43 -4.98 -9.89
N TYR A 405 -22.32 -5.65 -9.14
CA TYR A 405 -22.60 -7.09 -9.36
C TYR A 405 -23.06 -7.35 -10.79
N ARG A 406 -24.01 -6.55 -11.29
CA ARG A 406 -24.50 -6.66 -12.68
C ARG A 406 -23.39 -6.41 -13.68
N ILE A 407 -22.64 -5.33 -13.53
CA ILE A 407 -21.56 -4.97 -14.47
C ILE A 407 -20.44 -6.02 -14.45
N SER A 408 -20.06 -6.51 -13.28
CA SER A 408 -19.01 -7.54 -13.17
C SER A 408 -19.45 -8.87 -13.78
N ASP A 409 -20.72 -9.24 -13.62
CA ASP A 409 -21.28 -10.44 -14.25
C ASP A 409 -21.22 -10.33 -15.78
N GLU A 410 -21.72 -9.24 -16.34
CA GLU A 410 -21.68 -8.96 -17.77
C GLU A 410 -20.24 -8.91 -18.33
N ASN A 411 -19.32 -8.22 -17.62
CA ASN A 411 -17.92 -8.15 -18.04
C ASN A 411 -17.23 -9.52 -18.00
N ASN A 412 -17.53 -10.34 -16.99
CA ASN A 412 -16.94 -11.68 -16.86
C ASN A 412 -17.53 -12.66 -17.87
N GLN A 413 -18.79 -12.49 -18.27
CA GLN A 413 -19.38 -13.28 -19.37
C GLN A 413 -18.62 -13.08 -20.68
N LEU A 414 -18.13 -11.86 -20.95
CA LEU A 414 -17.34 -11.57 -22.15
C LEU A 414 -15.95 -12.23 -22.16
N GLU A 415 -15.45 -12.66 -21.01
CA GLU A 415 -14.17 -13.39 -20.91
C GLU A 415 -14.27 -14.87 -21.30
N VAL A 416 -15.47 -15.43 -21.41
CA VAL A 416 -15.64 -16.85 -21.75
C VAL A 416 -15.05 -17.14 -23.14
N TRP A 417 -14.22 -18.17 -23.21
CA TRP A 417 -13.39 -18.59 -24.35
C TRP A 417 -12.17 -17.70 -24.61
N ALA A 418 -11.96 -16.64 -23.84
CA ALA A 418 -10.71 -15.89 -23.92
C ALA A 418 -9.53 -16.73 -23.40
N GLU A 419 -8.38 -16.53 -24.04
CA GLU A 419 -7.11 -17.05 -23.56
C GLU A 419 -6.41 -15.94 -22.76
N ARG A 420 -5.98 -16.30 -21.55
CA ARG A 420 -5.32 -15.40 -20.59
C ARG A 420 -4.07 -16.06 -20.03
N THR A 421 -3.18 -15.27 -19.49
CA THR A 421 -2.14 -15.79 -18.61
C THR A 421 -2.59 -15.57 -17.17
N MET A 422 -2.43 -16.58 -16.32
CA MET A 422 -2.69 -16.46 -14.89
C MET A 422 -1.44 -16.73 -14.07
N ILE A 423 -1.42 -16.16 -12.85
CA ILE A 423 -0.46 -16.54 -11.81
C ILE A 423 -1.18 -17.33 -10.72
N VAL A 424 -0.60 -18.43 -10.30
CA VAL A 424 -1.13 -19.28 -9.22
C VAL A 424 -0.80 -18.65 -7.87
N ASN A 425 -1.81 -18.35 -7.05
CA ASN A 425 -1.62 -17.78 -5.72
C ASN A 425 -1.77 -18.78 -4.59
N GLU A 426 -2.65 -19.76 -4.78
CA GLU A 426 -3.05 -20.68 -3.74
C GLU A 426 -3.46 -22.01 -4.36
N ILE A 427 -3.11 -23.10 -3.69
CA ILE A 427 -3.61 -24.44 -3.96
C ILE A 427 -4.39 -24.85 -2.71
N ALA A 428 -5.70 -25.03 -2.85
CA ALA A 428 -6.57 -25.38 -1.74
C ALA A 428 -6.43 -26.87 -1.35
N GLU A 429 -6.96 -27.26 -0.20
CA GLU A 429 -6.94 -28.64 0.30
C GLU A 429 -7.60 -29.63 -0.67
N ASN A 430 -8.62 -29.19 -1.41
CA ASN A 430 -9.30 -29.98 -2.44
C ASN A 430 -8.57 -29.96 -3.82
N TRP A 431 -7.35 -29.43 -3.86
CA TRP A 431 -6.52 -29.26 -5.06
C TRP A 431 -7.08 -28.31 -6.13
N ASP A 432 -8.12 -27.54 -5.82
CA ASP A 432 -8.52 -26.41 -6.67
C ASP A 432 -7.43 -25.32 -6.60
N ILE A 433 -7.10 -24.75 -7.74
CA ILE A 433 -6.05 -23.75 -7.87
C ILE A 433 -6.67 -22.38 -8.03
N PHE A 434 -6.23 -21.45 -7.20
CA PHE A 434 -6.67 -20.06 -7.23
C PHE A 434 -5.56 -19.15 -7.70
N GLY A 435 -5.93 -18.13 -8.46
CA GLY A 435 -5.00 -17.12 -8.94
C GLY A 435 -5.71 -15.90 -9.51
N TYR A 436 -4.96 -15.10 -10.22
CA TYR A 436 -5.51 -13.98 -10.99
C TYR A 436 -4.85 -13.89 -12.37
N THR A 437 -5.61 -13.36 -13.31
CA THR A 437 -5.20 -13.21 -14.70
C THR A 437 -4.38 -11.92 -14.93
N ASP A 438 -3.78 -11.80 -16.11
CA ASP A 438 -3.07 -10.60 -16.55
C ASP A 438 -3.94 -9.33 -16.45
N ASN A 439 -5.26 -9.43 -16.66
CA ASN A 439 -6.22 -8.33 -16.51
C ASN A 439 -6.85 -8.22 -15.09
N MET A 440 -6.22 -8.84 -14.09
CA MET A 440 -6.55 -8.74 -12.65
C MET A 440 -7.88 -9.36 -12.24
N LYS A 441 -8.42 -10.30 -13.01
CA LYS A 441 -9.62 -11.06 -12.62
C LYS A 441 -9.22 -12.31 -11.83
N GLN A 442 -9.95 -12.62 -10.77
CA GLN A 442 -9.77 -13.86 -10.02
C GLN A 442 -10.17 -15.06 -10.89
N ILE A 443 -9.39 -16.13 -10.83
CA ILE A 443 -9.64 -17.35 -11.58
C ILE A 443 -9.44 -18.58 -10.71
N ILE A 444 -10.26 -19.60 -10.98
CA ILE A 444 -10.17 -20.95 -10.36
C ILE A 444 -9.94 -21.97 -11.46
N LEU A 445 -8.94 -22.81 -11.31
CA LEU A 445 -8.81 -24.04 -12.07
C LEU A 445 -9.23 -25.21 -11.18
N LYS A 446 -10.17 -26.01 -11.65
CA LYS A 446 -10.62 -27.20 -10.92
C LYS A 446 -9.56 -28.28 -10.94
N SER A 447 -9.48 -29.03 -9.84
CA SER A 447 -8.57 -30.17 -9.74
C SER A 447 -8.76 -31.15 -10.90
N SER A 448 -7.69 -31.48 -11.58
CA SER A 448 -7.67 -32.35 -12.75
C SER A 448 -6.24 -32.91 -12.99
N PRO A 449 -6.05 -33.92 -13.83
CA PRO A 449 -4.71 -34.36 -14.20
C PRO A 449 -3.83 -33.27 -14.80
N LYS A 450 -4.42 -32.27 -15.48
CA LYS A 450 -3.71 -31.12 -16.03
C LYS A 450 -3.24 -30.13 -14.98
N THR A 451 -3.82 -30.13 -13.78
CA THR A 451 -3.47 -29.20 -12.70
C THR A 451 -2.59 -29.83 -11.62
N ALA A 452 -2.34 -31.14 -11.68
CA ALA A 452 -1.65 -31.91 -10.63
C ALA A 452 -0.21 -31.47 -10.34
N ASN A 453 0.49 -30.89 -11.35
CA ASN A 453 1.88 -30.46 -11.24
C ASN A 453 2.05 -28.93 -11.19
N LEU A 454 0.95 -28.19 -10.99
CA LEU A 454 1.03 -26.75 -10.86
C LEU A 454 1.52 -26.34 -9.48
N GLU A 455 2.38 -25.35 -9.44
CA GLU A 455 2.98 -24.83 -8.20
C GLU A 455 2.52 -23.41 -7.95
N ILE A 456 2.52 -23.02 -6.67
CA ILE A 456 2.25 -21.62 -6.28
C ILE A 456 3.27 -20.72 -6.99
N TRP A 457 2.79 -19.59 -7.51
CA TRP A 457 3.52 -18.57 -8.30
C TRP A 457 3.94 -19.01 -9.71
N MET A 458 3.44 -20.14 -10.20
CA MET A 458 3.57 -20.49 -11.60
C MET A 458 2.72 -19.56 -12.47
N LEU A 459 3.31 -19.09 -13.56
CA LEU A 459 2.60 -18.37 -14.64
C LEU A 459 2.27 -19.38 -15.73
N LEU A 460 1.00 -19.44 -16.15
CA LEU A 460 0.57 -20.37 -17.19
C LEU A 460 -0.55 -19.77 -18.05
N PRO A 461 -0.62 -20.17 -19.34
CA PRO A 461 -1.74 -19.83 -20.18
C PRO A 461 -2.97 -20.67 -19.81
N VAL A 462 -4.13 -20.01 -19.80
CA VAL A 462 -5.42 -20.62 -19.47
C VAL A 462 -6.49 -20.20 -20.44
N ARG A 463 -7.45 -21.08 -20.70
CA ARG A 463 -8.70 -20.73 -21.41
C ARG A 463 -9.82 -20.58 -20.39
N ILE A 464 -10.55 -19.49 -20.45
CA ILE A 464 -11.70 -19.25 -19.59
C ILE A 464 -12.87 -20.08 -20.11
N THR A 465 -13.43 -20.94 -19.25
CA THR A 465 -14.52 -21.86 -19.63
C THR A 465 -15.87 -21.46 -19.04
N LYS A 466 -15.84 -20.69 -17.91
CA LYS A 466 -17.05 -20.29 -17.22
C LYS A 466 -16.81 -19.00 -16.44
N TRP A 467 -17.88 -18.26 -16.17
CA TRP A 467 -17.85 -17.05 -15.36
C TRP A 467 -18.72 -17.17 -14.11
N MET A 468 -18.38 -16.35 -13.14
CA MET A 468 -19.14 -15.99 -11.95
C MET A 468 -19.00 -14.49 -11.76
N VAL A 469 -19.83 -13.87 -10.96
CA VAL A 469 -19.87 -12.41 -10.78
C VAL A 469 -18.48 -11.79 -10.55
N PHE A 470 -17.67 -12.36 -9.66
CA PHE A 470 -16.33 -11.83 -9.34
C PHE A 470 -15.18 -12.82 -9.60
N LYS A 471 -15.46 -13.94 -10.26
CA LYS A 471 -14.46 -14.98 -10.52
C LYS A 471 -14.67 -15.60 -11.88
N LEU A 472 -13.61 -16.11 -12.44
CA LEU A 472 -13.61 -16.93 -13.64
C LEU A 472 -13.29 -18.37 -13.28
N GLU A 473 -13.73 -19.31 -14.09
CA GLU A 473 -13.27 -20.69 -14.07
C GLU A 473 -12.61 -20.97 -15.43
N GLY A 474 -11.51 -21.71 -15.40
CA GLY A 474 -10.76 -21.98 -16.61
C GLY A 474 -10.06 -23.35 -16.59
N GLU A 475 -9.38 -23.64 -17.67
CA GLU A 475 -8.52 -24.81 -17.83
C GLU A 475 -7.13 -24.40 -18.34
N PRO A 476 -6.05 -25.09 -17.90
CA PRO A 476 -4.72 -24.80 -18.43
C PRO A 476 -4.60 -25.22 -19.89
N LEU A 477 -3.90 -24.41 -20.67
CA LEU A 477 -3.51 -24.64 -22.06
C LEU A 477 -2.10 -25.28 -22.10
N LEU A 478 -1.96 -26.45 -21.46
CA LEU A 478 -0.69 -27.22 -21.36
C LEU A 478 -0.62 -28.28 -22.42
#